data_17f141a21edce4cf1c511b57a336af14
#
_entry.id   17f141a21edce4cf1c511b57a336af14
#
_cell.length_a   1.000
_cell.length_b   1.000
_cell.length_c   1.000
_cell.angle_alpha   90.00
_cell.angle_beta   90.00
_cell.angle_gamma   90.00
#
_symmetry.space_group_name_H-M   'P 1'
#
loop_
_entity.id
_entity.type
_entity.pdbx_description
1 polymer ?
#
loop_
_entity_poly.entity_id
_entity_poly.type
_entity_poly.pdbx_seq_one_letter_code
_entity_poly.pdbx_strand_id
1 'polypeptide(L)'
;MRVPVVQAGMGGGLSRHELAAAVAEAGGLGTIAVSGATAIERELRAARALTGGPIAVNVLLPFARRNWFGAAADADAVVTFWGKPRRRTPGVWIHQCGSVKEARAAHAAGADALVVQGVEAGGHVRGQAPAAELFAQISAALPSGYPLLLAGGIAERADVERALEAGAAAAVAGTRFLLSEESRAHPAYRERLLAARKTILTELFGAGWPAPHRVVANAATERWLRDDPRGPRLNRMLNRLTGPTARYMPASLQMRIALAQRPGSRLLSPLGPTDDGPANLLDAGPLYAGETVARIEDVRPAAEIVRELTP
;
A
#
# COMPACT_ATOMS: atom_id res chain seq x y z
N MET A 1 18.04 7.70 -2.76
CA MET A 1 17.06 8.50 -3.50
C MET A 1 17.53 9.94 -3.57
N ARG A 2 17.21 10.65 -4.66
CA ARG A 2 17.66 12.04 -4.90
C ARG A 2 16.61 13.07 -4.51
N VAL A 3 15.34 12.68 -4.48
CA VAL A 3 14.20 13.54 -4.10
C VAL A 3 13.39 12.87 -2.99
N PRO A 4 12.73 13.64 -2.11
CA PRO A 4 12.05 13.10 -0.91
C PRO A 4 10.65 12.50 -1.23
N VAL A 5 10.55 11.74 -2.31
CA VAL A 5 9.30 11.13 -2.79
C VAL A 5 9.45 9.61 -2.84
N VAL A 6 8.54 8.92 -2.17
CA VAL A 6 8.47 7.46 -2.12
C VAL A 6 7.15 6.98 -2.72
N GLN A 7 7.19 6.07 -3.67
CA GLN A 7 6.01 5.38 -4.15
C GLN A 7 5.65 4.26 -3.17
N ALA A 8 4.43 4.29 -2.65
CA ALA A 8 3.93 3.27 -1.72
C ALA A 8 3.87 1.89 -2.38
N GLY A 9 4.23 0.84 -1.64
CA GLY A 9 4.05 -0.53 -2.09
C GLY A 9 2.58 -0.92 -2.16
N MET A 10 2.00 -0.98 -3.36
CA MET A 10 0.59 -1.34 -3.59
C MET A 10 0.49 -2.82 -3.92
N GLY A 11 -0.01 -3.60 -2.94
CA GLY A 11 -0.11 -5.05 -3.02
C GLY A 11 -1.04 -5.58 -4.11
N GLY A 12 -1.08 -6.92 -4.26
CA GLY A 12 -1.91 -7.56 -5.29
C GLY A 12 -1.36 -7.42 -6.70
N GLY A 13 -0.12 -6.94 -6.87
CA GLY A 13 0.51 -6.74 -8.18
C GLY A 13 0.16 -5.40 -8.84
N LEU A 14 -0.35 -4.43 -8.10
CA LEU A 14 -0.61 -3.07 -8.60
C LEU A 14 0.69 -2.28 -8.84
N SER A 15 1.71 -2.46 -7.97
CA SER A 15 3.04 -1.90 -8.18
C SER A 15 4.06 -3.00 -8.48
N ARG A 16 4.50 -3.06 -9.73
CA ARG A 16 5.51 -3.98 -10.26
C ARG A 16 6.76 -3.22 -10.70
N HIS A 17 7.62 -3.89 -11.43
CA HIS A 17 8.92 -3.35 -11.85
C HIS A 17 8.80 -2.07 -12.71
N GLU A 18 7.80 -1.97 -13.57
CA GLU A 18 7.62 -0.81 -14.47
C GLU A 18 7.44 0.47 -13.64
N LEU A 19 6.48 0.48 -12.72
CA LEU A 19 6.22 1.63 -11.87
C LEU A 19 7.40 1.92 -10.93
N ALA A 20 7.94 0.89 -10.29
CA ALA A 20 9.04 1.07 -9.36
C ALA A 20 10.29 1.63 -10.06
N ALA A 21 10.61 1.14 -11.26
CA ALA A 21 11.75 1.62 -12.04
C ALA A 21 11.55 3.06 -12.52
N ALA A 22 10.37 3.43 -13.01
CA ALA A 22 10.08 4.79 -13.46
C ALA A 22 10.22 5.82 -12.32
N VAL A 23 9.75 5.48 -11.13
CA VAL A 23 9.91 6.33 -9.93
C VAL A 23 11.39 6.43 -9.53
N ALA A 24 12.12 5.32 -9.52
CA ALA A 24 13.53 5.29 -9.14
C ALA A 24 14.42 6.07 -10.12
N GLU A 25 14.16 5.95 -11.42
CA GLU A 25 14.87 6.69 -12.46
C GLU A 25 14.65 8.20 -12.33
N ALA A 26 13.44 8.62 -11.97
CA ALA A 26 13.12 10.02 -11.68
C ALA A 26 13.73 10.54 -10.36
N GLY A 27 14.36 9.68 -9.55
CA GLY A 27 15.11 10.03 -8.34
C GLY A 27 14.40 9.72 -7.02
N GLY A 28 13.15 9.24 -7.06
CA GLY A 28 12.40 8.77 -5.89
C GLY A 28 12.82 7.38 -5.42
N LEU A 29 12.08 6.81 -4.47
CA LEU A 29 12.19 5.41 -4.08
C LEU A 29 11.00 4.64 -4.67
N GLY A 30 11.27 3.79 -5.67
CA GLY A 30 10.25 2.91 -6.24
C GLY A 30 10.04 1.66 -5.39
N THR A 31 8.80 1.20 -5.24
CA THR A 31 8.51 0.07 -4.36
C THR A 31 7.72 -1.03 -5.07
N ILE A 32 8.31 -2.21 -5.18
CA ILE A 32 7.67 -3.43 -5.70
C ILE A 32 6.82 -4.06 -4.60
N ALA A 33 5.57 -4.45 -4.92
CA ALA A 33 4.66 -5.10 -3.99
C ALA A 33 3.95 -6.32 -4.61
N VAL A 34 4.65 -7.44 -4.62
CA VAL A 34 4.16 -8.73 -5.11
C VAL A 34 4.29 -9.80 -4.04
N SER A 35 3.64 -10.94 -4.23
CA SER A 35 3.62 -12.05 -3.27
C SER A 35 4.39 -13.26 -3.79
N GLY A 36 5.27 -13.82 -2.96
CA GLY A 36 6.06 -15.01 -3.28
C GLY A 36 7.51 -14.70 -3.68
N ALA A 37 8.45 -15.54 -3.25
CA ALA A 37 9.88 -15.35 -3.49
C ALA A 37 10.22 -15.23 -4.99
N THR A 38 9.74 -16.17 -5.80
CA THR A 38 9.97 -16.17 -7.25
C THR A 38 9.44 -14.91 -7.94
N ALA A 39 8.27 -14.40 -7.50
CA ALA A 39 7.72 -13.17 -8.04
C ALA A 39 8.58 -11.97 -7.63
N ILE A 40 9.03 -11.89 -6.38
CA ILE A 40 9.92 -10.83 -5.89
C ILE A 40 11.21 -10.81 -6.69
N GLU A 41 11.89 -11.95 -6.86
CA GLU A 41 13.14 -12.07 -7.63
C GLU A 41 12.96 -11.65 -9.09
N ARG A 42 11.86 -12.10 -9.72
CA ARG A 42 11.55 -11.74 -11.11
C ARG A 42 11.34 -10.24 -11.27
N GLU A 43 10.49 -9.64 -10.44
CA GLU A 43 10.17 -8.21 -10.51
C GLU A 43 11.39 -7.35 -10.15
N LEU A 44 12.19 -7.74 -9.16
CA LEU A 44 13.40 -7.01 -8.80
C LEU A 44 14.44 -7.04 -9.91
N ARG A 45 14.67 -8.22 -10.53
CA ARG A 45 15.56 -8.34 -11.68
C ARG A 45 15.10 -7.50 -12.88
N ALA A 46 13.79 -7.51 -13.15
CA ALA A 46 13.22 -6.70 -14.23
C ALA A 46 13.36 -5.19 -13.95
N ALA A 47 13.15 -4.73 -12.71
CA ALA A 47 13.37 -3.35 -12.32
C ALA A 47 14.84 -2.93 -12.48
N ARG A 48 15.79 -3.79 -12.07
CA ARG A 48 17.24 -3.54 -12.21
C ARG A 48 17.70 -3.47 -13.66
N ALA A 49 17.00 -4.12 -14.59
CA ALA A 49 17.27 -3.99 -16.03
C ALA A 49 16.82 -2.64 -16.60
N LEU A 50 15.91 -1.93 -15.94
CA LEU A 50 15.35 -0.64 -16.36
C LEU A 50 16.02 0.56 -15.68
N THR A 51 16.56 0.39 -14.47
CA THR A 51 17.12 1.50 -13.69
C THR A 51 18.24 1.07 -12.75
N GLY A 52 19.22 1.97 -12.55
CA GLY A 52 20.19 1.92 -11.45
C GLY A 52 19.72 2.64 -10.18
N GLY A 53 18.54 3.24 -10.21
CA GLY A 53 17.95 3.97 -9.06
C GLY A 53 17.47 3.06 -7.91
N PRO A 54 17.10 3.64 -6.76
CA PRO A 54 16.78 2.87 -5.57
C PRO A 54 15.42 2.17 -5.67
N ILE A 55 15.42 0.86 -5.44
CA ILE A 55 14.23 -0.01 -5.44
C ILE A 55 14.01 -0.61 -4.06
N ALA A 56 12.81 -0.47 -3.53
CA ALA A 56 12.36 -1.17 -2.33
C ALA A 56 11.44 -2.35 -2.68
N VAL A 57 11.38 -3.33 -1.77
CA VAL A 57 10.40 -4.44 -1.83
C VAL A 57 9.50 -4.36 -0.61
N ASN A 58 8.18 -4.29 -0.84
CA ASN A 58 7.19 -4.29 0.23
C ASN A 58 6.78 -5.72 0.62
N VAL A 59 6.89 -6.06 1.90
CA VAL A 59 6.59 -7.38 2.45
C VAL A 59 5.53 -7.29 3.53
N LEU A 60 4.36 -7.87 3.27
CA LEU A 60 3.27 -7.96 4.23
C LEU A 60 3.54 -9.09 5.23
N LEU A 61 3.87 -8.73 6.47
CA LEU A 61 4.30 -9.69 7.50
C LEU A 61 3.31 -10.83 7.80
N PRO A 62 1.97 -10.63 7.75
CA PRO A 62 1.01 -11.73 7.98
C PRO A 62 1.12 -12.88 6.97
N PHE A 63 1.59 -12.59 5.75
CA PHE A 63 1.72 -13.56 4.65
C PHE A 63 3.16 -13.95 4.35
N ALA A 64 4.12 -13.20 4.92
CA ALA A 64 5.53 -13.36 4.61
C ALA A 64 6.07 -14.72 5.03
N ARG A 65 6.80 -15.36 4.13
CA ARG A 65 7.63 -16.53 4.40
C ARG A 65 9.10 -16.11 4.48
N ARG A 66 9.92 -16.92 5.16
CA ARG A 66 11.34 -16.60 5.37
C ARG A 66 12.10 -16.36 4.05
N ASN A 67 11.80 -17.15 3.02
CA ASN A 67 12.43 -17.04 1.70
C ASN A 67 12.09 -15.73 0.95
N TRP A 68 11.02 -15.01 1.30
CA TRP A 68 10.70 -13.70 0.69
C TRP A 68 11.76 -12.65 1.04
N PHE A 69 12.33 -12.71 2.24
CA PHE A 69 13.40 -11.79 2.65
C PHE A 69 14.72 -12.11 1.94
N GLY A 70 15.00 -13.39 1.66
CA GLY A 70 16.12 -13.79 0.80
C GLY A 70 15.94 -13.31 -0.64
N ALA A 71 14.74 -13.45 -1.19
CA ALA A 71 14.39 -12.96 -2.53
C ALA A 71 14.48 -11.43 -2.68
N ALA A 72 14.33 -10.71 -1.57
CA ALA A 72 14.45 -9.25 -1.53
C ALA A 72 15.85 -8.75 -1.13
N ALA A 73 16.86 -9.62 -1.03
CA ALA A 73 18.18 -9.26 -0.53
C ALA A 73 18.91 -8.22 -1.38
N ASP A 74 18.67 -8.22 -2.70
CA ASP A 74 19.26 -7.28 -3.66
C ASP A 74 18.48 -5.96 -3.80
N ALA A 75 17.40 -5.77 -3.02
CA ALA A 75 16.69 -4.50 -2.94
C ALA A 75 17.47 -3.51 -2.06
N ASP A 76 17.40 -2.20 -2.38
CA ASP A 76 18.02 -1.15 -1.58
C ASP A 76 17.34 -1.00 -0.21
N ALA A 77 16.04 -1.31 -0.14
CA ALA A 77 15.30 -1.34 1.12
C ALA A 77 14.23 -2.44 1.11
N VAL A 78 13.92 -2.96 2.30
CA VAL A 78 12.73 -3.80 2.53
C VAL A 78 11.76 -3.03 3.40
N VAL A 79 10.58 -2.76 2.86
CA VAL A 79 9.47 -2.15 3.60
C VAL A 79 8.60 -3.25 4.16
N THR A 80 8.36 -3.26 5.47
CA THR A 80 7.47 -4.24 6.09
C THR A 80 6.23 -3.57 6.67
N PHE A 81 5.11 -4.27 6.63
CA PHE A 81 3.83 -3.76 7.09
C PHE A 81 3.00 -4.84 7.79
N TRP A 82 2.26 -4.47 8.84
CA TRP A 82 1.47 -5.36 9.68
C TRP A 82 2.27 -6.45 10.42
N GLY A 83 1.81 -6.84 11.58
CA GLY A 83 2.43 -7.87 12.38
C GLY A 83 3.55 -7.37 13.30
N LYS A 84 4.21 -8.30 14.00
CA LYS A 84 5.27 -7.97 14.94
C LYS A 84 6.56 -7.56 14.19
N PRO A 85 7.06 -6.35 14.38
CA PRO A 85 8.29 -5.91 13.74
C PRO A 85 9.47 -6.76 14.20
N ARG A 86 10.27 -7.21 13.24
CA ARG A 86 11.49 -7.98 13.46
C ARG A 86 12.39 -7.83 12.24
N ARG A 87 13.67 -7.49 12.48
CA ARG A 87 14.66 -7.44 11.40
C ARG A 87 14.85 -8.82 10.77
N ARG A 88 14.72 -8.87 9.44
CA ARG A 88 14.89 -10.10 8.65
C ARG A 88 15.68 -9.87 7.36
N THR A 89 16.16 -8.65 7.15
CA THR A 89 16.99 -8.23 6.02
C THR A 89 18.32 -7.68 6.53
N PRO A 90 19.44 -7.93 5.85
CA PRO A 90 20.72 -7.32 6.16
C PRO A 90 20.81 -5.85 5.72
N GLY A 91 20.05 -5.46 4.69
CA GLY A 91 20.00 -4.10 4.14
C GLY A 91 19.09 -3.16 4.92
N VAL A 92 18.77 -2.02 4.31
CA VAL A 92 17.87 -1.02 4.91
C VAL A 92 16.49 -1.62 5.16
N TRP A 93 16.03 -1.53 6.39
CA TRP A 93 14.71 -1.99 6.80
C TRP A 93 13.83 -0.84 7.25
N ILE A 94 12.75 -0.62 6.52
CA ILE A 94 11.73 0.37 6.83
C ILE A 94 10.49 -0.36 7.34
N HIS A 95 9.91 0.08 8.47
CA HIS A 95 8.65 -0.52 8.97
C HIS A 95 7.52 0.50 8.93
N GLN A 96 6.38 0.12 8.37
CA GLN A 96 5.19 0.97 8.35
C GLN A 96 4.37 0.74 9.63
N CYS A 97 4.05 1.83 10.33
CA CYS A 97 3.33 1.83 11.60
C CYS A 97 2.13 2.79 11.58
N GLY A 98 1.13 2.51 12.41
CA GLY A 98 -0.07 3.31 12.58
C GLY A 98 -0.29 3.76 14.03
N SER A 99 0.70 3.61 14.92
CA SER A 99 0.62 4.05 16.31
C SER A 99 2.01 4.24 16.92
N VAL A 100 2.11 5.07 17.98
CA VAL A 100 3.34 5.25 18.78
C VAL A 100 3.85 3.92 19.33
N LYS A 101 2.96 3.03 19.77
CA LYS A 101 3.33 1.70 20.27
C LYS A 101 4.05 0.86 19.21
N GLU A 102 3.54 0.86 17.98
CA GLU A 102 4.17 0.15 16.86
C GLU A 102 5.49 0.79 16.45
N ALA A 103 5.57 2.12 16.42
CA ALA A 103 6.78 2.85 16.11
C ALA A 103 7.91 2.53 17.11
N ARG A 104 7.63 2.57 18.41
CA ARG A 104 8.59 2.17 19.45
C ARG A 104 9.01 0.71 19.32
N ALA A 105 8.08 -0.19 19.03
CA ALA A 105 8.40 -1.61 18.86
C ALA A 105 9.28 -1.86 17.61
N ALA A 106 9.04 -1.16 16.52
CA ALA A 106 9.84 -1.26 15.30
C ALA A 106 11.24 -0.67 15.49
N HIS A 107 11.35 0.50 16.13
CA HIS A 107 12.63 1.10 16.49
C HIS A 107 13.43 0.16 17.40
N ALA A 108 12.85 -0.35 18.48
CA ALA A 108 13.50 -1.31 19.38
C ALA A 108 13.93 -2.62 18.70
N ALA A 109 13.22 -3.02 17.63
CA ALA A 109 13.58 -4.17 16.80
C ALA A 109 14.67 -3.85 15.75
N GLY A 110 15.18 -2.61 15.71
CA GLY A 110 16.25 -2.15 14.85
C GLY A 110 15.82 -1.75 13.45
N ALA A 111 14.61 -1.25 13.25
CA ALA A 111 14.23 -0.63 11.97
C ALA A 111 15.10 0.62 11.72
N ASP A 112 15.53 0.83 10.47
CA ASP A 112 16.38 1.95 10.11
C ASP A 112 15.57 3.23 9.85
N ALA A 113 14.29 3.08 9.47
CA ALA A 113 13.34 4.16 9.29
C ALA A 113 11.90 3.64 9.50
N LEU A 114 10.95 4.56 9.68
CA LEU A 114 9.54 4.22 9.78
C LEU A 114 8.72 4.98 8.75
N VAL A 115 7.70 4.31 8.18
CA VAL A 115 6.60 4.98 7.50
C VAL A 115 5.46 5.18 8.51
N VAL A 116 5.11 6.42 8.78
CA VAL A 116 3.97 6.80 9.62
C VAL A 116 2.75 6.92 8.73
N GLN A 117 1.78 6.00 8.90
CA GLN A 117 0.57 5.97 8.08
C GLN A 117 -0.62 6.56 8.83
N GLY A 118 -1.19 7.65 8.32
CA GLY A 118 -2.44 8.24 8.82
C GLY A 118 -3.70 7.50 8.37
N VAL A 119 -4.83 7.85 8.99
CA VAL A 119 -6.14 7.25 8.71
C VAL A 119 -6.66 7.58 7.31
N GLU A 120 -6.23 8.68 6.71
CA GLU A 120 -6.59 9.14 5.36
C GLU A 120 -5.93 8.34 4.23
N ALA A 121 -4.96 7.48 4.54
CA ALA A 121 -4.29 6.65 3.56
C ALA A 121 -5.24 5.68 2.86
N GLY A 122 -4.94 5.36 1.60
CA GLY A 122 -5.63 4.31 0.84
C GLY A 122 -5.13 2.90 1.17
N GLY A 123 -5.84 1.90 0.70
CA GLY A 123 -5.48 0.52 0.97
C GLY A 123 -5.77 0.11 2.41
N HIS A 124 -5.00 -0.84 2.93
CA HIS A 124 -5.13 -1.26 4.32
C HIS A 124 -4.57 -0.19 5.27
N VAL A 125 -5.43 0.27 6.18
CA VAL A 125 -5.17 1.39 7.08
C VAL A 125 -4.90 0.88 8.49
N ARG A 126 -3.73 1.24 9.01
CA ARG A 126 -3.31 0.91 10.38
C ARG A 126 -3.48 2.10 11.32
N GLY A 127 -3.30 3.32 10.81
CA GLY A 127 -3.48 4.56 11.56
C GLY A 127 -4.94 4.78 11.98
N GLN A 128 -5.11 5.33 13.17
CA GLN A 128 -6.43 5.71 13.72
C GLN A 128 -6.54 7.23 13.91
N ALA A 129 -5.46 7.96 13.67
CA ALA A 129 -5.38 9.42 13.73
C ALA A 129 -4.94 9.99 12.36
N PRO A 130 -5.20 11.28 12.09
CA PRO A 130 -4.65 11.97 10.93
C PRO A 130 -3.12 11.86 10.86
N ALA A 131 -2.57 11.78 9.64
CA ALA A 131 -1.14 11.56 9.43
C ALA A 131 -0.26 12.59 10.14
N ALA A 132 -0.62 13.87 10.07
CA ALA A 132 0.14 14.95 10.70
C ALA A 132 0.16 14.83 12.24
N GLU A 133 -0.97 14.50 12.85
CA GLU A 133 -1.08 14.30 14.30
C GLU A 133 -0.25 13.08 14.75
N LEU A 134 -0.43 11.95 14.06
CA LEU A 134 0.31 10.72 14.37
C LEU A 134 1.81 10.90 14.17
N PHE A 135 2.21 11.66 13.14
CA PHE A 135 3.61 11.98 12.87
C PHE A 135 4.24 12.77 14.03
N ALA A 136 3.59 13.83 14.50
CA ALA A 136 4.05 14.62 15.64
C ALA A 136 4.19 13.76 16.91
N GLN A 137 3.20 12.90 17.20
CA GLN A 137 3.25 11.98 18.35
C GLN A 137 4.41 10.98 18.26
N ILE A 138 4.65 10.40 17.07
CA ILE A 138 5.73 9.43 16.87
C ILE A 138 7.09 10.12 16.91
N SER A 139 7.23 11.28 16.27
CA SER A 139 8.48 12.08 16.29
C SER A 139 8.88 12.43 17.72
N ALA A 140 7.96 12.85 18.56
CA ALA A 140 8.21 13.14 19.97
C ALA A 140 8.55 11.89 20.81
N ALA A 141 8.18 10.70 20.35
CA ALA A 141 8.32 9.43 21.07
C ALA A 141 9.59 8.64 20.73
N LEU A 142 10.35 9.08 19.72
CA LEU A 142 11.57 8.44 19.22
C LEU A 142 12.78 9.37 19.36
N PRO A 143 14.01 8.86 19.22
CA PRO A 143 15.22 9.69 19.27
C PRO A 143 15.20 10.80 18.21
N SER A 144 15.71 11.99 18.56
CA SER A 144 15.84 13.10 17.62
C SER A 144 16.63 12.69 16.37
N GLY A 145 16.16 13.08 15.19
CA GLY A 145 16.80 12.76 13.91
C GLY A 145 16.54 11.34 13.41
N TYR A 146 15.73 10.54 14.11
CA TYR A 146 15.35 9.21 13.60
C TYR A 146 14.49 9.34 12.32
N PRO A 147 14.85 8.64 11.21
CA PRO A 147 14.18 8.86 9.93
C PRO A 147 12.72 8.42 9.95
N LEU A 148 11.82 9.37 9.70
CA LEU A 148 10.37 9.17 9.58
C LEU A 148 9.90 9.58 8.19
N LEU A 149 9.08 8.76 7.55
CA LEU A 149 8.42 9.04 6.29
C LEU A 149 6.92 9.19 6.55
N LEU A 150 6.28 10.18 5.92
CA LEU A 150 4.84 10.43 6.11
C LEU A 150 4.01 9.82 4.99
N ALA A 151 3.02 9.00 5.34
CA ALA A 151 2.07 8.37 4.41
C ALA A 151 0.62 8.72 4.79
N GLY A 152 -0.16 9.11 3.80
CA GLY A 152 -1.54 9.60 3.94
C GLY A 152 -1.63 11.07 3.59
N GLY A 153 -2.60 11.41 2.75
CA GLY A 153 -2.82 12.79 2.36
C GLY A 153 -1.88 13.35 1.28
N ILE A 154 -1.03 12.55 0.65
CA ILE A 154 -0.05 13.01 -0.34
C ILE A 154 -0.56 12.83 -1.77
N ALA A 155 -0.81 13.94 -2.49
CA ALA A 155 -1.22 13.97 -3.89
C ALA A 155 -0.50 15.02 -4.73
N GLU A 156 0.00 16.10 -4.13
CA GLU A 156 0.60 17.24 -4.80
C GLU A 156 1.83 17.79 -4.05
N ARG A 157 2.62 18.67 -4.68
CA ARG A 157 3.86 19.24 -4.12
C ARG A 157 3.65 19.85 -2.73
N ALA A 158 2.59 20.63 -2.54
CA ALA A 158 2.30 21.27 -1.26
C ALA A 158 2.10 20.24 -0.11
N ASP A 159 1.64 19.01 -0.42
CA ASP A 159 1.55 17.96 0.59
C ASP A 159 2.94 17.46 1.00
N VAL A 160 3.86 17.34 0.02
CA VAL A 160 5.25 16.94 0.29
C VAL A 160 5.96 18.03 1.07
N GLU A 161 5.81 19.29 0.70
CA GLU A 161 6.37 20.45 1.43
C GLU A 161 5.93 20.42 2.89
N ARG A 162 4.62 20.29 3.15
CA ARG A 162 4.09 20.19 4.53
C ARG A 162 4.65 18.98 5.30
N ALA A 163 4.85 17.84 4.64
CA ALA A 163 5.45 16.67 5.27
C ALA A 163 6.91 16.94 5.68
N LEU A 164 7.69 17.59 4.81
CA LEU A 164 9.09 17.94 5.08
C LEU A 164 9.20 19.03 6.16
N GLU A 165 8.35 20.06 6.13
CA GLU A 165 8.26 21.08 7.17
C GLU A 165 7.92 20.48 8.55
N ALA A 166 7.10 19.43 8.59
CA ALA A 166 6.84 18.67 9.81
C ALA A 166 8.02 17.81 10.28
N GLY A 167 9.11 17.75 9.52
CA GLY A 167 10.32 16.98 9.82
C GLY A 167 10.38 15.58 9.22
N ALA A 168 9.50 15.25 8.27
CA ALA A 168 9.60 13.97 7.56
C ALA A 168 10.85 13.94 6.65
N ALA A 169 11.53 12.82 6.61
CA ALA A 169 12.64 12.59 5.68
C ALA A 169 12.17 12.40 4.22
N ALA A 170 10.92 11.98 4.04
CA ALA A 170 10.28 11.87 2.73
C ALA A 170 8.76 11.72 2.88
N ALA A 171 8.01 12.00 1.80
CA ALA A 171 6.58 11.74 1.68
C ALA A 171 6.32 10.46 0.87
N VAL A 172 5.33 9.66 1.32
CA VAL A 172 4.95 8.41 0.69
C VAL A 172 3.59 8.57 0.02
N ALA A 173 3.55 8.53 -1.31
CA ALA A 173 2.34 8.65 -2.10
C ALA A 173 1.86 7.29 -2.62
N GLY A 174 0.58 6.96 -2.44
CA GLY A 174 -0.05 5.74 -2.94
C GLY A 174 -0.98 6.03 -4.11
N THR A 175 -2.11 6.68 -3.85
CA THR A 175 -3.19 6.93 -4.82
C THR A 175 -2.71 7.72 -6.03
N ARG A 176 -1.81 8.70 -5.85
CA ARG A 176 -1.22 9.44 -6.97
C ARG A 176 -0.45 8.52 -7.92
N PHE A 177 0.35 7.57 -7.40
CA PHE A 177 1.05 6.59 -8.22
C PHE A 177 0.17 5.42 -8.69
N LEU A 178 -0.96 5.15 -8.04
CA LEU A 178 -1.95 4.23 -8.58
C LEU A 178 -2.58 4.77 -9.88
N LEU A 179 -2.67 6.09 -9.99
CA LEU A 179 -3.09 6.84 -11.18
C LEU A 179 -1.87 7.26 -12.04
N SER A 180 -0.89 6.36 -12.18
CA SER A 180 0.19 6.47 -13.15
C SER A 180 0.00 5.51 -14.34
N GLU A 181 0.69 5.79 -15.45
CA GLU A 181 0.64 4.95 -16.65
C GLU A 181 1.23 3.56 -16.39
N GLU A 182 2.30 3.48 -15.59
CA GLU A 182 3.04 2.26 -15.27
C GLU A 182 2.39 1.42 -14.16
N SER A 183 1.35 1.94 -13.50
CA SER A 183 0.55 1.18 -12.55
C SER A 183 -0.21 0.06 -13.26
N ARG A 184 -0.23 -1.14 -12.63
CA ARG A 184 -0.97 -2.29 -13.15
C ARG A 184 -2.44 -2.28 -12.75
N ALA A 185 -2.98 -1.12 -12.35
CA ALA A 185 -4.41 -0.97 -12.10
C ALA A 185 -5.22 -1.13 -13.40
N HIS A 186 -6.32 -1.88 -13.33
CA HIS A 186 -7.23 -2.05 -14.48
C HIS A 186 -7.67 -0.67 -15.01
N PRO A 187 -7.74 -0.43 -16.33
CA PRO A 187 -8.15 0.87 -16.88
C PRO A 187 -9.45 1.41 -16.30
N ALA A 188 -10.51 0.61 -16.23
CA ALA A 188 -11.77 1.02 -15.62
C ALA A 188 -11.67 1.28 -14.10
N TYR A 189 -10.69 0.71 -13.41
CA TYR A 189 -10.40 1.08 -12.02
C TYR A 189 -9.86 2.50 -11.94
N ARG A 190 -8.88 2.86 -12.78
CA ARG A 190 -8.34 4.24 -12.86
C ARG A 190 -9.44 5.25 -13.21
N GLU A 191 -10.30 4.94 -14.17
CA GLU A 191 -11.45 5.78 -14.52
C GLU A 191 -12.40 6.01 -13.33
N ARG A 192 -12.73 4.96 -12.58
CA ARG A 192 -13.55 5.08 -11.37
C ARG A 192 -12.88 5.90 -10.27
N LEU A 193 -11.55 5.84 -10.15
CA LEU A 193 -10.82 6.68 -9.21
C LEU A 193 -10.87 8.16 -9.61
N LEU A 194 -10.67 8.49 -10.89
CA LEU A 194 -10.76 9.87 -11.39
C LEU A 194 -12.16 10.47 -11.23
N ALA A 195 -13.20 9.64 -11.32
CA ALA A 195 -14.58 10.05 -11.08
C ALA A 195 -14.93 10.18 -9.58
N ALA A 196 -14.14 9.59 -8.69
CA ALA A 196 -14.45 9.52 -7.27
C ALA A 196 -14.25 10.88 -6.57
N ARG A 197 -15.15 11.22 -5.64
CA ARG A 197 -15.06 12.43 -4.82
C ARG A 197 -14.95 12.12 -3.32
N LYS A 198 -15.13 10.87 -2.93
CA LYS A 198 -15.07 10.40 -1.53
C LYS A 198 -14.63 8.95 -1.46
N THR A 199 -14.11 8.56 -0.30
CA THR A 199 -13.71 7.21 0.02
C THR A 199 -14.46 6.68 1.24
N ILE A 200 -14.43 5.37 1.43
CA ILE A 200 -15.09 4.67 2.54
C ILE A 200 -14.03 3.86 3.28
N LEU A 201 -13.90 4.05 4.59
CA LEU A 201 -13.11 3.18 5.45
C LEU A 201 -13.98 1.99 5.87
N THR A 202 -13.60 0.77 5.50
CA THR A 202 -14.42 -0.43 5.68
C THR A 202 -13.59 -1.65 6.08
N GLU A 203 -14.25 -2.73 6.51
CA GLU A 203 -13.69 -4.06 6.72
C GLU A 203 -14.31 -5.10 5.75
N LEU A 204 -14.99 -4.64 4.70
CA LEU A 204 -15.80 -5.49 3.80
C LEU A 204 -14.96 -6.52 3.04
N PHE A 205 -13.85 -6.08 2.44
CA PHE A 205 -12.96 -6.90 1.60
C PHE A 205 -11.86 -7.57 2.45
N GLY A 206 -12.26 -8.24 3.51
CA GLY A 206 -11.35 -8.76 4.54
C GLY A 206 -11.16 -10.27 4.53
N ALA A 207 -11.62 -10.99 3.49
CA ALA A 207 -11.45 -12.45 3.41
C ALA A 207 -9.96 -12.82 3.44
N GLY A 208 -9.56 -13.54 4.49
CA GLY A 208 -8.15 -13.89 4.72
C GLY A 208 -7.28 -12.77 5.33
N TRP A 209 -7.75 -11.54 5.38
CA TRP A 209 -7.06 -10.44 6.06
C TRP A 209 -8.08 -9.42 6.66
N PRO A 210 -8.63 -9.71 7.84
CA PRO A 210 -9.67 -8.90 8.48
C PRO A 210 -9.08 -7.62 9.06
N ALA A 211 -8.82 -6.65 8.22
CA ALA A 211 -8.18 -5.38 8.55
C ALA A 211 -8.96 -4.20 7.93
N PRO A 212 -9.02 -3.03 8.58
CA PRO A 212 -9.61 -1.84 7.99
C PRO A 212 -8.87 -1.45 6.71
N HIS A 213 -9.62 -1.01 5.70
CA HIS A 213 -9.08 -0.55 4.44
C HIS A 213 -9.95 0.54 3.82
N ARG A 214 -9.32 1.44 3.07
CA ARG A 214 -10.00 2.57 2.44
C ARG A 214 -10.14 2.35 0.95
N VAL A 215 -11.38 2.53 0.46
CA VAL A 215 -11.77 2.25 -0.93
C VAL A 215 -12.70 3.33 -1.47
N VAL A 216 -12.84 3.43 -2.80
CA VAL A 216 -13.97 4.09 -3.44
C VAL A 216 -15.15 3.13 -3.62
N ALA A 217 -16.34 3.69 -3.81
CA ALA A 217 -17.58 2.91 -3.96
C ALA A 217 -17.59 2.06 -5.23
N ASN A 218 -18.23 0.89 -5.13
CA ASN A 218 -18.57 0.01 -6.23
C ASN A 218 -19.83 -0.82 -5.87
N ALA A 219 -20.29 -1.70 -6.75
CA ALA A 219 -21.50 -2.48 -6.51
C ALA A 219 -21.49 -3.32 -5.23
N ALA A 220 -20.33 -3.83 -4.79
CA ALA A 220 -20.24 -4.54 -3.51
C ALA A 220 -20.42 -3.59 -2.32
N THR A 221 -19.79 -2.43 -2.32
CA THR A 221 -19.94 -1.43 -1.25
C THR A 221 -21.37 -0.88 -1.20
N GLU A 222 -21.97 -0.59 -2.33
CA GLU A 222 -23.36 -0.13 -2.43
C GLU A 222 -24.34 -1.16 -1.86
N ARG A 223 -24.07 -2.44 -2.07
CA ARG A 223 -24.88 -3.53 -1.54
C ARG A 223 -24.75 -3.70 -0.02
N TRP A 224 -23.49 -3.67 0.49
CA TRP A 224 -23.19 -4.13 1.84
C TRP A 224 -22.97 -3.03 2.88
N LEU A 225 -22.73 -1.78 2.47
CA LEU A 225 -22.35 -0.69 3.39
C LEU A 225 -23.46 0.35 3.62
N ARG A 226 -24.71 0.02 3.31
CA ARG A 226 -25.85 0.95 3.45
C ARG A 226 -26.06 1.38 4.90
N ASP A 227 -25.98 0.42 5.84
CA ASP A 227 -26.29 0.66 7.25
C ASP A 227 -25.05 0.82 8.14
N ASP A 228 -23.94 0.18 7.81
CA ASP A 228 -22.69 0.26 8.55
C ASP A 228 -21.50 0.37 7.57
N PRO A 229 -20.73 1.48 7.55
CA PRO A 229 -19.60 1.65 6.65
C PRO A 229 -18.51 0.59 6.87
N ARG A 230 -18.43 -0.05 8.04
CA ARG A 230 -17.50 -1.15 8.27
C ARG A 230 -17.95 -2.46 7.62
N GLY A 231 -19.21 -2.54 7.21
CA GLY A 231 -19.85 -3.74 6.66
C GLY A 231 -20.55 -4.61 7.70
N PRO A 232 -21.43 -5.53 7.26
CA PRO A 232 -22.27 -6.36 8.14
C PRO A 232 -21.45 -7.17 9.15
N ARG A 233 -21.97 -7.32 10.37
CA ARG A 233 -21.31 -8.09 11.45
C ARG A 233 -20.97 -9.51 11.03
N LEU A 234 -21.86 -10.17 10.26
CA LEU A 234 -21.63 -11.53 9.78
C LEU A 234 -20.42 -11.59 8.81
N ASN A 235 -20.31 -10.65 7.86
CA ASN A 235 -19.20 -10.61 6.93
C ASN A 235 -17.86 -10.41 7.68
N ARG A 236 -17.83 -9.48 8.67
CA ARG A 236 -16.63 -9.25 9.48
C ARG A 236 -16.26 -10.47 10.33
N MET A 237 -17.24 -11.20 10.87
CA MET A 237 -17.00 -12.46 11.58
C MET A 237 -16.40 -13.52 10.66
N LEU A 238 -16.96 -13.72 9.45
CA LEU A 238 -16.44 -14.64 8.46
C LEU A 238 -15.03 -14.27 8.01
N ASN A 239 -14.74 -12.96 7.82
CA ASN A 239 -13.40 -12.47 7.51
C ASN A 239 -12.38 -12.86 8.60
N ARG A 240 -12.76 -12.74 9.88
CA ARG A 240 -11.90 -13.13 11.02
C ARG A 240 -11.63 -14.64 11.05
N LEU A 241 -12.63 -15.46 10.75
CA LEU A 241 -12.50 -16.91 10.71
C LEU A 241 -11.56 -17.38 9.57
N THR A 242 -11.54 -16.67 8.46
CA THR A 242 -10.67 -17.02 7.31
C THR A 242 -9.23 -16.51 7.46
N GLY A 243 -8.97 -15.53 8.33
CA GLY A 243 -7.66 -14.91 8.53
C GLY A 243 -6.53 -15.91 8.80
N PRO A 244 -6.64 -16.82 9.78
CA PRO A 244 -5.56 -17.75 10.11
C PRO A 244 -5.18 -18.71 8.99
N THR A 245 -6.11 -19.04 8.09
CA THR A 245 -5.92 -20.04 7.02
C THR A 245 -5.40 -19.43 5.73
N ALA A 246 -5.62 -18.15 5.48
CA ALA A 246 -5.30 -17.49 4.21
C ALA A 246 -3.81 -17.57 3.85
N ARG A 247 -2.90 -17.49 4.83
CA ARG A 247 -1.45 -17.59 4.60
C ARG A 247 -1.01 -18.97 4.05
N TYR A 248 -1.83 -19.99 4.21
CA TYR A 248 -1.55 -21.36 3.73
C TYR A 248 -2.25 -21.65 2.41
N MET A 249 -3.14 -20.78 1.97
CA MET A 249 -3.92 -20.99 0.75
C MET A 249 -3.02 -20.85 -0.49
N PRO A 250 -3.00 -21.83 -1.40
CA PRO A 250 -2.27 -21.73 -2.66
C PRO A 250 -2.76 -20.53 -3.51
N ALA A 251 -1.85 -19.88 -4.23
CA ALA A 251 -2.20 -18.72 -5.07
C ALA A 251 -3.26 -19.07 -6.14
N SER A 252 -3.21 -20.30 -6.69
CA SER A 252 -4.22 -20.78 -7.64
C SER A 252 -5.63 -20.85 -7.03
N LEU A 253 -5.75 -21.25 -5.76
CA LEU A 253 -7.04 -21.27 -5.08
C LEU A 253 -7.53 -19.86 -4.74
N GLN A 254 -6.64 -18.96 -4.33
CA GLN A 254 -6.96 -17.55 -4.12
C GLN A 254 -7.50 -16.92 -5.40
N MET A 255 -6.86 -17.19 -6.55
CA MET A 255 -7.30 -16.71 -7.85
C MET A 255 -8.67 -17.31 -8.25
N ARG A 256 -8.90 -18.59 -8.04
CA ARG A 256 -10.22 -19.22 -8.29
C ARG A 256 -11.33 -18.59 -7.44
N ILE A 257 -11.05 -18.29 -6.18
CA ILE A 257 -11.98 -17.57 -5.30
C ILE A 257 -12.25 -16.17 -5.84
N ALA A 258 -11.21 -15.43 -6.25
CA ALA A 258 -11.35 -14.10 -6.84
C ALA A 258 -12.19 -14.12 -8.13
N LEU A 259 -11.96 -15.09 -9.01
CA LEU A 259 -12.76 -15.28 -10.24
C LEU A 259 -14.26 -15.56 -9.97
N ALA A 260 -14.55 -16.26 -8.87
CA ALA A 260 -15.93 -16.62 -8.50
C ALA A 260 -16.67 -15.49 -7.76
N GLN A 261 -15.99 -14.42 -7.36
CA GLN A 261 -16.61 -13.35 -6.57
C GLN A 261 -17.64 -12.55 -7.35
N ARG A 262 -18.69 -12.16 -6.64
CA ARG A 262 -19.76 -11.28 -7.11
C ARG A 262 -20.05 -10.22 -6.04
N PRO A 263 -20.66 -9.08 -6.38
CA PRO A 263 -21.03 -8.05 -5.40
C PRO A 263 -21.85 -8.57 -4.22
N GLY A 264 -22.61 -9.65 -4.42
CA GLY A 264 -23.41 -10.30 -3.38
C GLY A 264 -22.68 -11.36 -2.54
N SER A 265 -21.40 -11.65 -2.82
CA SER A 265 -20.63 -12.63 -2.05
C SER A 265 -20.44 -12.17 -0.61
N ARG A 266 -20.56 -13.09 0.36
CA ARG A 266 -20.37 -12.77 1.78
C ARG A 266 -18.90 -12.69 2.19
N LEU A 267 -18.03 -13.38 1.48
CA LEU A 267 -16.58 -13.30 1.63
C LEU A 267 -16.01 -12.62 0.40
N LEU A 268 -15.44 -11.44 0.58
CA LEU A 268 -14.84 -10.65 -0.47
C LEU A 268 -13.34 -10.54 -0.23
N SER A 269 -12.55 -10.89 -1.26
CA SER A 269 -11.09 -10.91 -1.23
C SER A 269 -10.50 -9.50 -1.14
N PRO A 270 -9.34 -9.33 -0.52
CA PRO A 270 -8.60 -8.07 -0.52
C PRO A 270 -7.83 -7.80 -1.82
N LEU A 271 -8.03 -8.59 -2.87
CA LEU A 271 -7.34 -8.37 -4.16
C LEU A 271 -8.04 -7.26 -4.95
N GLY A 272 -7.28 -6.21 -5.28
CA GLY A 272 -7.73 -5.15 -6.18
C GLY A 272 -7.66 -5.58 -7.65
N PRO A 273 -8.45 -4.96 -8.54
CA PRO A 273 -8.44 -5.29 -9.96
C PRO A 273 -7.16 -4.78 -10.64
N THR A 274 -6.43 -5.71 -11.29
CA THR A 274 -5.27 -5.42 -12.14
C THR A 274 -5.64 -5.57 -13.60
N ASP A 275 -4.83 -5.02 -14.51
CA ASP A 275 -5.02 -5.07 -15.96
C ASP A 275 -4.93 -6.50 -16.55
N ASP A 276 -4.21 -7.39 -15.87
CA ASP A 276 -4.09 -8.82 -16.17
C ASP A 276 -4.96 -9.71 -15.26
N GLY A 277 -5.76 -9.09 -14.39
CA GLY A 277 -6.60 -9.77 -13.40
C GLY A 277 -8.06 -9.93 -13.83
N PRO A 278 -8.88 -10.58 -12.99
CA PRO A 278 -10.29 -10.80 -13.27
C PRO A 278 -11.11 -9.49 -13.25
N ALA A 279 -11.81 -9.18 -14.34
CA ALA A 279 -12.62 -7.95 -14.48
C ALA A 279 -13.80 -7.86 -13.49
N ASN A 280 -14.31 -9.00 -12.99
CA ASN A 280 -15.38 -9.01 -11.98
C ASN A 280 -14.96 -8.34 -10.66
N LEU A 281 -13.65 -8.20 -10.39
CA LEU A 281 -13.14 -7.48 -9.21
C LEU A 281 -13.41 -5.98 -9.27
N LEU A 282 -13.72 -5.41 -10.43
CA LEU A 282 -14.17 -4.01 -10.53
C LEU A 282 -15.44 -3.75 -9.70
N ASP A 283 -16.32 -4.73 -9.63
CA ASP A 283 -17.60 -4.63 -8.92
C ASP A 283 -17.63 -5.42 -7.59
N ALA A 284 -16.76 -6.42 -7.45
CA ALA A 284 -16.72 -7.32 -6.30
C ALA A 284 -15.43 -7.26 -5.49
N GLY A 285 -14.41 -6.53 -5.93
CA GLY A 285 -13.14 -6.34 -5.25
C GLY A 285 -12.98 -4.91 -4.70
N PRO A 286 -11.95 -4.65 -3.90
CA PRO A 286 -11.67 -3.33 -3.36
C PRO A 286 -11.04 -2.40 -4.41
N LEU A 287 -11.62 -1.23 -4.58
CA LEU A 287 -11.01 -0.14 -5.33
C LEU A 287 -10.27 0.78 -4.35
N TYR A 288 -9.06 0.39 -3.97
CA TYR A 288 -8.26 1.10 -2.98
C TYR A 288 -7.93 2.54 -3.40
N ALA A 289 -8.20 3.51 -2.52
CA ALA A 289 -7.77 4.89 -2.70
C ALA A 289 -7.75 5.62 -1.35
N GLY A 290 -6.84 6.56 -1.16
CA GLY A 290 -6.83 7.48 -0.04
C GLY A 290 -7.79 8.65 -0.25
N GLU A 291 -7.97 9.47 0.77
CA GLU A 291 -8.89 10.62 0.73
C GLU A 291 -8.49 11.66 -0.32
N THR A 292 -7.22 11.68 -0.73
CA THR A 292 -6.70 12.56 -1.78
C THR A 292 -7.25 12.25 -3.18
N VAL A 293 -7.96 11.14 -3.38
CA VAL A 293 -8.47 10.75 -4.70
C VAL A 293 -9.29 11.86 -5.36
N ALA A 294 -10.02 12.64 -4.58
CA ALA A 294 -10.85 13.75 -5.08
C ALA A 294 -10.03 14.93 -5.66
N ARG A 295 -8.71 14.99 -5.40
CA ARG A 295 -7.80 16.04 -5.88
C ARG A 295 -6.96 15.61 -7.07
N ILE A 296 -7.07 14.35 -7.49
CA ILE A 296 -6.29 13.80 -8.61
C ILE A 296 -7.21 13.72 -9.82
N GLU A 297 -6.85 14.42 -10.89
CA GLU A 297 -7.72 14.63 -12.05
C GLU A 297 -7.22 13.91 -13.31
N ASP A 298 -6.01 13.32 -13.27
CA ASP A 298 -5.36 12.72 -14.44
C ASP A 298 -4.55 11.47 -14.13
N VAL A 299 -4.23 10.74 -15.19
CA VAL A 299 -3.22 9.69 -15.22
C VAL A 299 -2.01 10.24 -15.95
N ARG A 300 -0.82 10.12 -15.35
CA ARG A 300 0.45 10.61 -15.91
C ARG A 300 1.56 9.59 -15.82
N PRO A 301 2.63 9.72 -16.60
CA PRO A 301 3.85 8.96 -16.38
C PRO A 301 4.38 9.14 -14.95
N ALA A 302 4.80 8.07 -14.30
CA ALA A 302 5.28 8.12 -12.90
C ALA A 302 6.47 9.07 -12.73
N ALA A 303 7.32 9.20 -13.74
CA ALA A 303 8.44 10.14 -13.74
C ALA A 303 7.97 11.61 -13.69
N GLU A 304 6.86 11.96 -14.32
CA GLU A 304 6.26 13.29 -14.23
C GLU A 304 5.68 13.52 -12.83
N ILE A 305 4.97 12.54 -12.30
CA ILE A 305 4.43 12.59 -10.94
C ILE A 305 5.55 12.86 -9.92
N VAL A 306 6.70 12.17 -10.04
CA VAL A 306 7.86 12.43 -9.16
C VAL A 306 8.33 13.88 -9.27
N ARG A 307 8.48 14.42 -10.49
CA ARG A 307 8.89 15.82 -10.71
C ARG A 307 7.90 16.83 -10.13
N GLU A 308 6.61 16.57 -10.30
CA GLU A 308 5.53 17.44 -9.77
C GLU A 308 5.47 17.42 -8.25
N LEU A 309 5.67 16.26 -7.62
CA LEU A 309 5.67 16.11 -6.18
C LEU A 309 6.95 16.67 -5.52
N THR A 310 8.04 16.82 -6.28
CA THR A 310 9.32 17.29 -5.72
C THR A 310 9.27 18.80 -5.47
N PRO A 311 9.53 19.29 -4.24
CA PRO A 311 9.63 20.71 -3.89
C PRO A 311 10.71 21.45 -4.66
#